data_06c89eae1e3fcc2416089f8acb53c78e
#
_entry.id   06c89eae1e3fcc2416089f8acb53c78e
#
_cell.length_a   1.000
_cell.length_b   1.000
_cell.length_c   1.000
_cell.angle_alpha   90.00
_cell.angle_beta   90.00
_cell.angle_gamma   90.00
#
_symmetry.space_group_name_H-M   'P 1'
#
loop_
_entity.id
_entity.type
_entity.pdbx_description
1 polymer ?
#
loop_
_entity_poly.entity_id
_entity_poly.type
_entity_poly.pdbx_seq_one_letter_code
_entity_poly.pdbx_strand_id
1 'polypeptide(L)'
;MTTVLVAAGSNIEPVANLRRALDSLAAHYPGLRCSRAYRNEAVGFEGEDFINLVVGFDTGDDVHAVLGRLHEAESLCGRARHAPKWAPRSMDLDVLLYGDTVCDEPGLVLPRPDLLRRAYMLGPAAEIAPGFVHPTLGVTLAELWRGFGQSEHPLEVVDLGWPAGARRE
;
A
#
# COMPACT_ATOMS: atom_id res chain seq x y z
N MET A 1 -17.20 0.62 -11.70
CA MET A 1 -16.10 1.01 -10.77
C MET A 1 -15.23 -0.18 -10.47
N THR A 2 -13.94 0.02 -10.47
CA THR A 2 -12.96 -1.03 -10.18
C THR A 2 -12.37 -0.82 -8.80
N THR A 3 -12.30 -1.87 -7.99
CA THR A 3 -11.66 -1.81 -6.68
C THR A 3 -10.16 -1.93 -6.83
N VAL A 4 -9.43 -1.00 -6.23
CA VAL A 4 -7.97 -0.93 -6.29
C VAL A 4 -7.41 -1.01 -4.86
N LEU A 5 -6.38 -1.81 -4.67
CA LEU A 5 -5.62 -1.84 -3.41
C LEU A 5 -4.19 -1.40 -3.69
N VAL A 6 -3.69 -0.50 -2.84
CA VAL A 6 -2.36 0.11 -2.98
C VAL A 6 -1.60 -0.02 -1.66
N ALA A 7 -0.37 -0.51 -1.73
CA ALA A 7 0.53 -0.52 -0.59
C ALA A 7 1.27 0.82 -0.51
N ALA A 8 1.37 1.37 0.69
CA ALA A 8 2.13 2.59 0.95
C ALA A 8 3.18 2.30 2.02
N GLY A 9 4.42 2.73 1.77
CA GLY A 9 5.51 2.52 2.73
C GLY A 9 6.50 3.67 2.69
N SER A 10 7.06 4.00 3.86
CA SER A 10 8.05 5.05 4.00
C SER A 10 8.97 4.75 5.17
N ASN A 11 10.28 5.09 5.04
CA ASN A 11 11.24 5.03 6.13
C ASN A 11 11.98 6.36 6.33
N ILE A 12 11.52 7.43 5.68
CA ILE A 12 12.04 8.80 5.86
C ILE A 12 10.88 9.65 6.32
N GLU A 13 10.94 10.18 7.55
CA GLU A 13 9.86 10.93 8.17
C GLU A 13 8.50 10.27 7.87
N PRO A 14 8.37 8.96 8.19
CA PRO A 14 7.29 8.16 7.64
C PRO A 14 5.89 8.64 8.02
N VAL A 15 5.68 9.11 9.25
CA VAL A 15 4.37 9.60 9.68
C VAL A 15 3.96 10.81 8.84
N ALA A 16 4.84 11.79 8.70
CA ALA A 16 4.55 13.00 7.93
C ALA A 16 4.32 12.70 6.45
N ASN A 17 5.18 11.88 5.86
CA ASN A 17 5.09 11.54 4.45
C ASN A 17 3.87 10.68 4.12
N LEU A 18 3.56 9.69 4.95
CA LEU A 18 2.35 8.89 4.76
C LEU A 18 1.09 9.73 4.86
N ARG A 19 1.04 10.66 5.81
CA ARG A 19 -0.10 11.57 5.94
C ARG A 19 -0.28 12.45 4.71
N ARG A 20 0.82 12.98 4.15
CA ARG A 20 0.75 13.78 2.91
C ARG A 20 0.23 12.96 1.74
N ALA A 21 0.74 11.74 1.56
CA ALA A 21 0.31 10.87 0.48
C ALA A 21 -1.17 10.50 0.65
N LEU A 22 -1.60 10.18 1.86
CA LEU A 22 -2.99 9.84 2.13
C LEU A 22 -3.93 11.01 1.89
N ASP A 23 -3.55 12.23 2.28
CA ASP A 23 -4.35 13.43 2.02
C ASP A 23 -4.53 13.64 0.51
N SER A 24 -3.45 13.48 -0.26
CA SER A 24 -3.50 13.62 -1.72
C SER A 24 -4.43 12.57 -2.36
N LEU A 25 -4.28 11.32 -1.96
CA LEU A 25 -5.10 10.24 -2.50
C LEU A 25 -6.56 10.37 -2.09
N ALA A 26 -6.83 10.73 -0.83
CA ALA A 26 -8.20 10.89 -0.35
C ALA A 26 -8.93 12.05 -1.02
N ALA A 27 -8.20 13.13 -1.37
CA ALA A 27 -8.77 14.25 -2.09
C ALA A 27 -9.21 13.85 -3.51
N HIS A 28 -8.47 12.92 -4.13
CA HIS A 28 -8.80 12.44 -5.47
C HIS A 28 -9.79 11.25 -5.44
N TYR A 29 -9.70 10.42 -4.40
CA TYR A 29 -10.57 9.24 -4.22
C TYR A 29 -11.33 9.36 -2.91
N PRO A 30 -12.47 10.09 -2.88
CA PRO A 30 -13.16 10.43 -1.63
C PRO A 30 -13.61 9.24 -0.78
N GLY A 31 -13.83 8.09 -1.38
CA GLY A 31 -14.21 6.86 -0.66
C GLY A 31 -13.04 6.02 -0.19
N LEU A 32 -11.83 6.58 -0.17
CA LEU A 32 -10.63 5.85 0.20
C LEU A 32 -10.71 5.26 1.61
N ARG A 33 -10.40 3.96 1.70
CA ARG A 33 -10.28 3.23 2.97
C ARG A 33 -8.81 3.04 3.27
N CYS A 34 -8.45 3.09 4.55
CA CYS A 34 -7.06 2.94 4.97
C CYS A 34 -6.97 1.89 6.08
N SER A 35 -6.04 0.96 5.95
CA SER A 35 -5.74 0.00 7.01
C SER A 35 -5.05 0.70 8.17
N ARG A 36 -4.85 -0.01 9.28
CA ARG A 36 -3.91 0.42 10.30
C ARG A 36 -2.51 0.48 9.69
N ALA A 37 -1.65 1.29 10.30
CA ALA A 37 -0.25 1.39 9.92
C ALA A 37 0.58 0.44 10.77
N TYR A 38 1.62 -0.14 10.17
CA TYR A 38 2.46 -1.14 10.83
C TYR A 38 3.93 -0.82 10.61
N ARG A 39 4.72 -1.04 11.66
CA ARG A 39 6.17 -0.86 11.60
C ARG A 39 6.84 -2.19 11.29
N ASN A 40 7.84 -2.16 10.41
CA ASN A 40 8.72 -3.30 10.17
C ASN A 40 10.15 -2.80 9.99
N GLU A 41 11.11 -3.68 10.33
CA GLU A 41 12.52 -3.35 10.22
C GLU A 41 12.95 -3.18 8.75
N ALA A 42 13.91 -2.27 8.53
CA ALA A 42 14.56 -2.14 7.22
C ALA A 42 15.37 -3.41 6.95
N VAL A 43 15.14 -4.02 5.79
CA VAL A 43 15.80 -5.27 5.40
C VAL A 43 16.90 -4.98 4.41
N GLY A 44 18.13 -5.44 4.71
CA GLY A 44 19.25 -5.37 3.78
C GLY A 44 19.99 -4.03 3.72
N PHE A 45 19.66 -3.06 4.57
CA PHE A 45 20.39 -1.81 4.69
C PHE A 45 20.20 -1.18 6.06
N GLU A 46 21.12 -0.30 6.44
CA GLU A 46 20.97 0.50 7.64
C GLU A 46 20.01 1.66 7.36
N GLY A 47 19.09 1.92 8.26
CA GLY A 47 18.14 3.00 8.13
C GLY A 47 17.03 2.89 9.14
N GLU A 48 16.13 3.87 9.14
CA GLU A 48 14.95 3.83 9.99
C GLU A 48 14.00 2.74 9.53
N ASP A 49 13.23 2.22 10.48
CA ASP A 49 12.19 1.25 10.18
C ASP A 49 11.16 1.82 9.22
N PHE A 50 10.62 0.94 8.38
CA PHE A 50 9.50 1.29 7.53
C PHE A 50 8.20 1.34 8.32
N ILE A 51 7.33 2.26 7.93
CA ILE A 51 5.91 2.21 8.29
C ILE A 51 5.15 1.90 7.02
N ASN A 52 4.30 0.90 7.07
CA ASN A 52 3.54 0.40 5.91
C ASN A 52 2.05 0.34 6.22
N LEU A 53 1.25 0.57 5.20
CA LEU A 53 -0.20 0.39 5.26
C LEU A 53 -0.73 0.06 3.86
N VAL A 54 -2.01 -0.28 3.79
CA VAL A 54 -2.69 -0.51 2.52
C VAL A 54 -3.92 0.38 2.46
N VAL A 55 -4.15 1.00 1.32
CA VAL A 55 -5.37 1.75 1.05
C VAL A 55 -6.18 1.04 -0.03
N GLY A 56 -7.49 1.25 -0.01
CA GLY A 56 -8.40 0.74 -1.01
C GLY A 56 -9.38 1.81 -1.45
N PHE A 57 -9.73 1.80 -2.71
CA PHE A 57 -10.72 2.70 -3.26
C PHE A 57 -11.34 2.10 -4.51
N ASP A 58 -12.52 2.62 -4.89
CA ASP A 58 -13.18 2.25 -6.12
C ASP A 58 -13.05 3.42 -7.08
N THR A 59 -12.73 3.14 -8.34
CA THR A 59 -12.52 4.19 -9.33
C THR A 59 -12.95 3.77 -10.72
N GLY A 60 -13.33 4.76 -11.53
CA GLY A 60 -13.52 4.60 -12.96
C GLY A 60 -12.25 4.84 -13.76
N ASP A 61 -11.16 5.26 -13.11
CA ASP A 61 -9.88 5.49 -13.78
C ASP A 61 -9.29 4.17 -14.26
N ASP A 62 -8.60 4.18 -15.42
CA ASP A 62 -7.81 3.02 -15.81
C ASP A 62 -6.56 2.93 -14.94
N VAL A 63 -5.86 1.80 -15.03
CA VAL A 63 -4.71 1.53 -14.15
C VAL A 63 -3.58 2.54 -14.37
N HIS A 64 -3.38 3.03 -15.60
CA HIS A 64 -2.32 4.00 -15.88
C HIS A 64 -2.65 5.37 -15.29
N ALA A 65 -3.92 5.75 -15.27
CA ALA A 65 -4.36 6.97 -14.60
C ALA A 65 -4.14 6.86 -13.08
N VAL A 66 -4.42 5.69 -12.49
CA VAL A 66 -4.13 5.43 -11.09
C VAL A 66 -2.63 5.58 -10.82
N LEU A 67 -1.78 4.96 -11.65
CA LEU A 67 -0.32 5.09 -11.49
C LEU A 67 0.12 6.55 -11.52
N GLY A 68 -0.46 7.36 -12.40
CA GLY A 68 -0.17 8.80 -12.46
C GLY A 68 -0.48 9.52 -11.17
N ARG A 69 -1.63 9.20 -10.53
CA ARG A 69 -2.00 9.77 -9.24
C ARG A 69 -1.05 9.34 -8.12
N LEU A 70 -0.60 8.08 -8.15
CA LEU A 70 0.36 7.60 -7.17
C LEU A 70 1.70 8.32 -7.31
N HIS A 71 2.17 8.55 -8.52
CA HIS A 71 3.40 9.30 -8.77
C HIS A 71 3.30 10.74 -8.29
N GLU A 72 2.16 11.39 -8.47
CA GLU A 72 1.92 12.73 -7.93
C GLU A 72 2.03 12.75 -6.42
N ALA A 73 1.40 11.78 -5.75
CA ALA A 73 1.46 11.68 -4.29
C ALA A 73 2.88 11.42 -3.79
N GLU A 74 3.64 10.56 -4.47
CA GLU A 74 5.05 10.33 -4.15
C GLU A 74 5.88 11.60 -4.28
N SER A 75 5.62 12.40 -5.31
CA SER A 75 6.33 13.66 -5.54
C SER A 75 6.11 14.67 -4.41
N LEU A 76 4.92 14.68 -3.82
CA LEU A 76 4.62 15.56 -2.68
C LEU A 76 5.42 15.19 -1.43
N CYS A 77 5.96 13.99 -1.37
CA CYS A 77 6.77 13.51 -0.25
C CYS A 77 8.27 13.77 -0.43
N GLY A 78 8.64 14.63 -1.38
CA GLY A 78 10.03 15.07 -1.56
C GLY A 78 10.90 14.14 -2.38
N ARG A 79 10.34 13.15 -3.08
CA ARG A 79 11.12 12.26 -3.95
C ARG A 79 11.63 13.06 -5.15
N ALA A 80 12.95 13.11 -5.32
CA ALA A 80 13.57 13.77 -6.45
C ALA A 80 13.25 12.99 -7.74
N ARG A 81 12.82 13.73 -8.78
CA ARG A 81 12.38 13.15 -10.04
C ARG A 81 13.45 12.31 -10.75
N HIS A 82 14.72 12.66 -10.51
CA HIS A 82 15.87 12.00 -11.12
C HIS A 82 16.76 11.30 -10.09
N ALA A 83 16.21 10.98 -8.91
CA ALA A 83 16.97 10.26 -7.91
C ALA A 83 17.38 8.88 -8.43
N PRO A 84 18.61 8.42 -8.16
CA PRO A 84 19.04 7.07 -8.52
C PRO A 84 18.10 6.04 -7.89
N LYS A 85 17.92 4.90 -8.56
CA LYS A 85 17.03 3.84 -8.06
C LYS A 85 17.40 3.32 -6.67
N TRP A 86 18.69 3.39 -6.33
CA TRP A 86 19.21 2.94 -5.03
C TRP A 86 19.14 4.02 -3.95
N ALA A 87 18.77 5.25 -4.30
CA ALA A 87 18.61 6.32 -3.31
C ALA A 87 17.45 6.02 -2.37
N PRO A 88 17.52 6.41 -1.09
CA PRO A 88 16.42 6.25 -0.16
C PRO A 88 15.16 6.92 -0.71
N ARG A 89 14.05 6.22 -0.63
CA ARG A 89 12.76 6.74 -1.10
C ARG A 89 11.93 7.18 0.08
N SER A 90 11.50 8.45 0.05
CA SER A 90 10.65 8.99 1.12
C SER A 90 9.25 8.39 1.10
N MET A 91 8.82 7.82 -0.02
CA MET A 91 7.49 7.21 -0.16
C MET A 91 7.49 6.23 -1.34
N ASP A 92 6.95 5.04 -1.11
CA ASP A 92 6.64 4.07 -2.16
C ASP A 92 5.14 3.79 -2.14
N LEU A 93 4.53 3.94 -3.30
CA LEU A 93 3.12 3.60 -3.53
C LEU A 93 3.04 2.57 -4.65
N ASP A 94 2.58 1.37 -4.33
CA ASP A 94 2.54 0.25 -5.27
C ASP A 94 1.14 -0.30 -5.41
N VAL A 95 0.63 -0.41 -6.64
CA VAL A 95 -0.64 -1.09 -6.88
C VAL A 95 -0.46 -2.57 -6.61
N LEU A 96 -1.28 -3.09 -5.71
CA LEU A 96 -1.30 -4.53 -5.38
C LEU A 96 -2.30 -5.29 -6.23
N LEU A 97 -3.47 -4.71 -6.38
CA LEU A 97 -4.62 -5.29 -7.09
C LEU A 97 -5.39 -4.17 -7.79
N TYR A 98 -5.81 -4.45 -9.02
CA TYR A 98 -6.71 -3.60 -9.79
C TYR A 98 -7.84 -4.48 -10.32
N GLY A 99 -8.92 -4.58 -9.54
CA GLY A 99 -10.00 -5.51 -9.85
C GLY A 99 -9.47 -6.94 -10.03
N ASP A 100 -9.93 -7.61 -11.05
CA ASP A 100 -9.49 -8.95 -11.42
C ASP A 100 -8.41 -8.95 -12.52
N THR A 101 -7.80 -7.81 -12.78
CA THR A 101 -6.80 -7.65 -13.83
C THR A 101 -5.56 -8.49 -13.55
N VAL A 102 -5.13 -9.21 -14.57
CA VAL A 102 -3.87 -9.97 -14.59
C VAL A 102 -3.04 -9.40 -15.72
N CYS A 103 -1.88 -8.84 -15.42
CA CYS A 103 -0.99 -8.32 -16.45
C CYS A 103 0.47 -8.42 -16.01
N ASP A 104 1.35 -8.47 -17.00
CA ASP A 104 2.79 -8.49 -16.78
C ASP A 104 3.43 -7.63 -17.86
N GLU A 105 3.62 -6.35 -17.54
CA GLU A 105 4.26 -5.40 -18.43
C GLU A 105 5.31 -4.60 -17.66
N PRO A 106 6.28 -3.96 -18.34
CA PRO A 106 7.31 -3.20 -17.65
C PRO A 106 6.71 -2.16 -16.69
N GLY A 107 7.09 -2.28 -15.42
CA GLY A 107 6.63 -1.37 -14.38
C GLY A 107 5.24 -1.67 -13.80
N LEU A 108 4.57 -2.73 -14.28
CA LEU A 108 3.23 -3.05 -13.79
C LEU A 108 2.97 -4.56 -13.86
N VAL A 109 3.09 -5.23 -12.74
CA VAL A 109 2.72 -6.65 -12.61
C VAL A 109 1.52 -6.75 -11.67
N LEU A 110 0.41 -7.31 -12.16
CA LEU A 110 -0.80 -7.49 -11.38
C LEU A 110 -1.33 -8.93 -11.52
N PRO A 111 -1.78 -9.55 -10.46
CA PRO A 111 -1.65 -9.11 -9.06
C PRO A 111 -0.18 -9.05 -8.66
N ARG A 112 0.15 -8.10 -7.78
CA ARG A 112 1.55 -7.90 -7.38
C ARG A 112 2.04 -9.10 -6.57
N PRO A 113 3.15 -9.74 -6.97
CA PRO A 113 3.64 -10.93 -6.27
C PRO A 113 3.97 -10.71 -4.79
N ASP A 114 4.45 -9.50 -4.45
CA ASP A 114 4.82 -9.17 -3.08
C ASP A 114 3.65 -9.23 -2.11
N LEU A 115 2.42 -9.06 -2.60
CA LEU A 115 1.21 -9.20 -1.79
C LEU A 115 1.18 -10.55 -1.06
N LEU A 116 1.61 -11.61 -1.71
CA LEU A 116 1.59 -12.97 -1.16
C LEU A 116 2.84 -13.29 -0.33
N ARG A 117 3.86 -12.44 -0.39
CA ARG A 117 5.16 -12.68 0.24
C ARG A 117 5.41 -11.85 1.48
N ARG A 118 4.71 -10.72 1.62
CA ARG A 118 4.98 -9.74 2.68
C ARG A 118 3.80 -9.62 3.62
N ALA A 119 4.03 -9.92 4.89
CA ALA A 119 3.01 -9.78 5.93
C ALA A 119 2.46 -8.35 5.98
N TYR A 120 3.34 -7.34 5.82
CA TYR A 120 2.97 -5.92 5.86
C TYR A 120 2.21 -5.44 4.62
N MET A 121 1.98 -6.29 3.66
CA MET A 121 1.09 -6.04 2.52
C MET A 121 -0.18 -6.87 2.64
N LEU A 122 -0.05 -8.19 2.84
CA LEU A 122 -1.20 -9.08 2.89
C LEU A 122 -2.08 -8.85 4.12
N GLY A 123 -1.50 -8.67 5.29
CA GLY A 123 -2.26 -8.42 6.51
C GLY A 123 -3.14 -7.19 6.42
N PRO A 124 -2.56 -6.01 6.11
CA PRO A 124 -3.35 -4.78 5.93
C PRO A 124 -4.36 -4.87 4.79
N ALA A 125 -4.01 -5.54 3.68
CA ALA A 125 -4.95 -5.72 2.57
C ALA A 125 -6.16 -6.54 3.00
N ALA A 126 -5.94 -7.64 3.74
CA ALA A 126 -7.00 -8.47 4.27
C ALA A 126 -7.84 -7.72 5.33
N GLU A 127 -7.23 -6.79 6.04
CA GLU A 127 -7.92 -5.95 7.03
C GLU A 127 -9.02 -5.11 6.39
N ILE A 128 -8.75 -4.47 5.26
CA ILE A 128 -9.70 -3.55 4.61
C ILE A 128 -10.54 -4.21 3.52
N ALA A 129 -10.10 -5.34 2.97
CA ALA A 129 -10.79 -6.04 1.90
C ALA A 129 -10.74 -7.56 2.10
N PRO A 130 -11.28 -8.07 3.24
CA PRO A 130 -11.18 -9.50 3.54
C PRO A 130 -11.85 -10.40 2.51
N GLY A 131 -12.94 -9.92 1.91
CA GLY A 131 -13.71 -10.67 0.91
C GLY A 131 -13.21 -10.54 -0.53
N PHE A 132 -12.15 -9.76 -0.75
CA PHE A 132 -11.60 -9.59 -2.10
C PHE A 132 -10.98 -10.90 -2.58
N VAL A 133 -11.39 -11.36 -3.75
CA VAL A 133 -10.90 -12.63 -4.32
C VAL A 133 -9.64 -12.35 -5.14
N HIS A 134 -8.56 -13.06 -4.80
CA HIS A 134 -7.30 -12.94 -5.53
C HIS A 134 -7.50 -13.45 -6.98
N PRO A 135 -7.17 -12.66 -8.00
CA PRO A 135 -7.58 -12.96 -9.39
C PRO A 135 -6.96 -14.23 -9.98
N THR A 136 -5.82 -14.69 -9.49
CA THR A 136 -5.22 -15.92 -10.00
C THR A 136 -5.41 -17.11 -9.08
N LEU A 137 -5.57 -16.89 -7.77
CA LEU A 137 -5.70 -17.98 -6.81
C LEU A 137 -7.15 -18.36 -6.51
N GLY A 138 -8.09 -17.47 -6.78
CA GLY A 138 -9.51 -17.75 -6.58
C GLY A 138 -9.96 -17.84 -5.12
N VAL A 139 -9.12 -17.39 -4.18
CA VAL A 139 -9.42 -17.38 -2.74
C VAL A 139 -9.40 -15.95 -2.23
N THR A 140 -10.07 -15.73 -1.09
CA THR A 140 -10.16 -14.39 -0.50
C THR A 140 -8.86 -14.00 0.20
N LEU A 141 -8.66 -12.69 0.36
CA LEU A 141 -7.51 -12.19 1.11
C LEU A 141 -7.54 -12.64 2.57
N ALA A 142 -8.73 -12.76 3.16
CA ALA A 142 -8.87 -13.29 4.52
C ALA A 142 -8.37 -14.73 4.62
N GLU A 143 -8.69 -15.56 3.65
CA GLU A 143 -8.22 -16.96 3.60
C GLU A 143 -6.71 -17.02 3.44
N LEU A 144 -6.15 -16.20 2.57
CA LEU A 144 -4.70 -16.12 2.37
C LEU A 144 -3.98 -15.68 3.64
N TRP A 145 -4.53 -14.69 4.34
CA TRP A 145 -3.92 -14.19 5.57
C TRP A 145 -3.95 -15.23 6.69
N ARG A 146 -5.04 -15.99 6.81
CA ARG A 146 -5.12 -17.07 7.80
C ARG A 146 -4.04 -18.13 7.61
N GLY A 147 -3.68 -18.41 6.35
CA GLY A 147 -2.66 -19.41 6.02
C GLY A 147 -1.24 -18.87 5.97
N PHE A 148 -1.01 -17.60 6.27
CA PHE A 148 0.27 -16.94 6.02
C PHE A 148 1.35 -17.17 7.08
N GLY A 149 1.01 -17.74 8.24
CA GLY A 149 2.00 -17.90 9.31
C GLY A 149 2.25 -16.61 10.09
N GLN A 150 1.18 -15.99 10.53
CA GLN A 150 1.21 -14.68 11.21
C GLN A 150 2.14 -14.62 12.42
N SER A 151 2.30 -15.72 13.14
CA SER A 151 3.17 -15.77 14.31
C SER A 151 4.65 -15.64 13.95
N GLU A 152 5.02 -15.96 12.72
CA GLU A 152 6.38 -15.84 12.21
C GLU A 152 6.67 -14.46 11.62
N HIS A 153 5.62 -13.67 11.38
CA HIS A 153 5.71 -12.37 10.74
C HIS A 153 4.90 -11.34 11.53
N PRO A 154 5.33 -11.04 12.78
CA PRO A 154 4.56 -10.12 13.62
C PRO A 154 4.52 -8.71 13.04
N LEU A 155 3.35 -8.08 13.15
CA LEU A 155 3.13 -6.70 12.72
C LEU A 155 2.90 -5.83 13.95
N GLU A 156 3.70 -4.77 14.08
CA GLU A 156 3.56 -3.81 15.18
C GLU A 156 2.72 -2.63 14.71
N VAL A 157 1.59 -2.39 15.37
CA VAL A 157 0.68 -1.30 15.04
C VAL A 157 1.29 0.04 15.45
N VAL A 158 1.21 1.02 14.55
CA VAL A 158 1.65 2.40 14.80
C VAL A 158 0.46 3.33 14.59
N ASP A 159 0.27 4.27 15.50
CA ASP A 159 -0.76 5.29 15.34
C ASP A 159 -0.27 6.37 14.38
N LEU A 160 -0.86 6.43 13.19
CA LEU A 160 -0.52 7.43 12.18
C LEU A 160 -1.21 8.78 12.43
N GLY A 161 -2.31 8.78 13.18
CA GLY A 161 -3.10 9.99 13.41
C GLY A 161 -3.79 10.50 12.14
N TRP A 162 -4.12 9.60 11.22
CA TRP A 162 -4.79 9.96 9.96
C TRP A 162 -6.10 9.18 9.79
N PRO A 163 -7.16 9.84 9.28
CA PRO A 163 -7.28 11.28 9.14
C PRO A 163 -7.34 11.95 10.51
N ALA A 164 -6.92 13.24 10.57
CA ALA A 164 -6.87 13.96 11.83
C ALA A 164 -8.26 14.00 12.49
N GLY A 165 -8.31 13.60 13.78
CA GLY A 165 -9.56 13.57 14.54
C GLY A 165 -10.52 12.43 14.24
N ALA A 166 -10.22 11.57 13.27
CA ALA A 166 -11.06 10.41 12.96
C ALA A 166 -10.65 9.20 13.78
N ARG A 167 -11.64 8.41 14.21
CA ARG A 167 -11.38 7.10 14.82
C ARG A 167 -11.24 6.07 13.73
N ARG A 168 -10.29 5.20 13.89
CA ARG A 168 -10.20 4.00 13.07
C ARG A 168 -10.95 2.88 13.75
N GLU A 169 -11.69 2.19 12.96
CA GLU A 169 -12.39 1.00 13.40
C GLU A 169 -11.66 -0.26 12.97
#